data_b9f98c919b3215b5930eb754647d2b5d
#
_entry.id   b9f98c919b3215b5930eb754647d2b5d
#
_cell.length_a   1.000
_cell.length_b   1.000
_cell.length_c   1.000
_cell.angle_alpha   90.00
_cell.angle_beta   90.00
_cell.angle_gamma   90.00
#
_symmetry.space_group_name_H-M   'P 1'
#
loop_
_entity.id
_entity.type
_entity.pdbx_description
1 polymer ?
#
loop_
_entity_poly.entity_id
_entity_poly.type
_entity_poly.pdbx_seq_one_letter_code
_entity_poly.pdbx_strand_id
1 'polypeptide(L)'
;CHPVSVIRDAETLAAEAFGAAHAFLMVGGTTSAVQSMILSVVGRGDEIILPRNVHRSVMGALVLCGAIPVYVDPDCDDDLGISLGMDRDAVAAAIAAHPAAKAVLVNNPTYYGICSDIRAIAKMAHDAGMLCLADEAHGTHLYFGENLPVSAMAADADMAAVSMHKSGGSLTQSSILLTGKRVEAGYVRQIINLTQTTSASYLLLSSLDISRRNLALRGKEAFKKVVEMAEYARGEINDIGDWYAYGRELINGNSVCDFDVTKLAVNTLKAGLAGIEVYSLLRDEYDIQIEFGDLGNILAY
;
A
#
# COMPACT_ATOMS: atom_id res chain seq x y z
N CYS A 1 -17.61 18.15 1.63
CA CYS A 1 -17.68 19.12 0.52
C CYS A 1 -17.98 18.41 -0.79
N HIS A 2 -18.70 19.07 -1.69
CA HIS A 2 -18.86 18.57 -3.06
C HIS A 2 -17.80 19.26 -3.93
N PRO A 3 -16.80 18.52 -4.49
CA PRO A 3 -15.82 19.11 -5.37
C PRO A 3 -16.49 19.67 -6.63
N VAL A 4 -16.12 20.88 -6.98
CA VAL A 4 -16.60 21.58 -8.18
C VAL A 4 -15.39 22.18 -8.92
N SER A 5 -15.59 22.50 -10.20
CA SER A 5 -14.55 23.18 -11.01
C SER A 5 -13.20 22.44 -10.92
N VAL A 6 -12.11 23.15 -10.67
CA VAL A 6 -10.74 22.63 -10.70
C VAL A 6 -10.47 21.43 -9.77
N ILE A 7 -11.16 21.33 -8.63
CA ILE A 7 -10.98 20.18 -7.74
C ILE A 7 -11.63 18.94 -8.35
N ARG A 8 -12.81 19.07 -8.96
CA ARG A 8 -13.44 17.96 -9.68
C ARG A 8 -12.59 17.51 -10.86
N ASP A 9 -12.04 18.46 -11.62
CA ASP A 9 -11.18 18.15 -12.75
C ASP A 9 -9.91 17.43 -12.30
N ALA A 10 -9.31 17.85 -11.18
CA ALA A 10 -8.16 17.17 -10.57
C ALA A 10 -8.48 15.73 -10.13
N GLU A 11 -9.66 15.50 -9.51
CA GLU A 11 -10.11 14.14 -9.15
C GLU A 11 -10.36 13.29 -10.39
N THR A 12 -10.94 13.83 -11.46
CA THR A 12 -11.14 13.14 -12.74
C THR A 12 -9.80 12.73 -13.37
N LEU A 13 -8.87 13.67 -13.45
CA LEU A 13 -7.52 13.39 -13.98
C LEU A 13 -6.74 12.40 -13.10
N ALA A 14 -6.97 12.41 -11.79
CA ALA A 14 -6.40 11.41 -10.90
C ALA A 14 -6.98 10.02 -11.18
N ALA A 15 -8.30 9.90 -11.34
CA ALA A 15 -8.94 8.63 -11.69
C ALA A 15 -8.39 8.08 -13.01
N GLU A 16 -8.24 8.91 -14.04
CA GLU A 16 -7.65 8.52 -15.33
C GLU A 16 -6.20 8.04 -15.16
N ALA A 17 -5.36 8.82 -14.44
CA ALA A 17 -3.95 8.50 -14.26
C ALA A 17 -3.72 7.18 -13.50
N PHE A 18 -4.59 6.85 -12.56
CA PHE A 18 -4.52 5.62 -11.75
C PHE A 18 -5.37 4.47 -12.31
N GLY A 19 -6.04 4.64 -13.44
CA GLY A 19 -6.90 3.61 -14.02
C GLY A 19 -8.11 3.24 -13.14
N ALA A 20 -8.57 4.16 -12.30
CA ALA A 20 -9.71 4.00 -11.41
C ALA A 20 -11.00 4.54 -12.05
N ALA A 21 -12.17 4.13 -11.53
CA ALA A 21 -13.44 4.73 -11.92
C ALA A 21 -13.62 6.13 -11.29
N HIS A 22 -13.19 6.27 -10.03
CA HIS A 22 -13.19 7.55 -9.33
C HIS A 22 -11.96 7.67 -8.43
N ALA A 23 -11.52 8.91 -8.18
CA ALA A 23 -10.47 9.25 -7.24
C ALA A 23 -10.95 10.37 -6.31
N PHE A 24 -10.53 10.31 -5.06
CA PHE A 24 -10.86 11.30 -4.03
C PHE A 24 -9.57 11.83 -3.43
N LEU A 25 -9.36 13.14 -3.53
CA LEU A 25 -8.19 13.79 -2.96
C LEU A 25 -8.35 13.91 -1.44
N MET A 26 -7.39 13.33 -0.69
CA MET A 26 -7.42 13.21 0.75
C MET A 26 -6.32 14.05 1.38
N VAL A 27 -6.67 14.83 2.41
CA VAL A 27 -5.72 15.71 3.13
C VAL A 27 -5.51 15.29 4.59
N GLY A 28 -6.04 14.15 4.97
CA GLY A 28 -5.89 13.55 6.30
C GLY A 28 -4.93 12.35 6.33
N GLY A 29 -4.06 12.24 5.34
CA GLY A 29 -3.17 11.10 5.17
C GLY A 29 -3.89 9.85 4.68
N THR A 30 -3.12 8.80 4.39
CA THR A 30 -3.69 7.51 4.00
C THR A 30 -4.46 6.87 5.15
N THR A 31 -4.19 7.27 6.40
CA THR A 31 -5.04 6.90 7.55
C THR A 31 -6.51 7.25 7.29
N SER A 32 -6.78 8.49 6.88
CA SER A 32 -8.15 8.92 6.56
C SER A 32 -8.71 8.20 5.32
N ALA A 33 -7.87 7.92 4.31
CA ALA A 33 -8.28 7.17 3.12
C ALA A 33 -8.67 5.72 3.47
N VAL A 34 -7.84 5.00 4.24
CA VAL A 34 -8.10 3.63 4.70
C VAL A 34 -9.34 3.58 5.59
N GLN A 35 -9.48 4.53 6.53
CA GLN A 35 -10.69 4.60 7.36
C GLN A 35 -11.93 4.83 6.52
N SER A 36 -11.91 5.78 5.60
CA SER A 36 -13.04 6.05 4.70
C SER A 36 -13.37 4.85 3.81
N MET A 37 -12.35 4.15 3.32
CA MET A 37 -12.48 2.94 2.53
C MET A 37 -13.25 1.86 3.31
N ILE A 38 -12.81 1.52 4.51
CA ILE A 38 -13.41 0.48 5.35
C ILE A 38 -14.83 0.88 5.78
N LEU A 39 -15.02 2.12 6.28
CA LEU A 39 -16.34 2.63 6.68
C LEU A 39 -17.35 2.71 5.52
N SER A 40 -16.88 2.74 4.28
CA SER A 40 -17.76 2.71 3.10
C SER A 40 -18.27 1.31 2.75
N VAL A 41 -17.69 0.26 3.35
CA VAL A 41 -17.99 -1.13 2.98
C VAL A 41 -18.56 -1.93 4.13
N VAL A 42 -18.10 -1.71 5.36
CA VAL A 42 -18.50 -2.46 6.54
C VAL A 42 -19.03 -1.56 7.64
N GLY A 43 -20.04 -2.07 8.36
CA GLY A 43 -20.66 -1.45 9.52
C GLY A 43 -20.64 -2.37 10.74
N ARG A 44 -21.40 -1.98 11.76
CA ARG A 44 -21.46 -2.72 13.02
C ARG A 44 -21.95 -4.16 12.81
N GLY A 45 -21.11 -5.11 13.22
CA GLY A 45 -21.40 -6.54 13.14
C GLY A 45 -21.13 -7.19 11.78
N ASP A 46 -20.78 -6.41 10.74
CA ASP A 46 -20.28 -6.98 9.48
C ASP A 46 -18.88 -7.56 9.67
N GLU A 47 -18.60 -8.64 8.95
CA GLU A 47 -17.26 -9.25 8.93
C GLU A 47 -16.42 -8.70 7.78
N ILE A 48 -15.11 -8.57 8.03
CA ILE A 48 -14.10 -8.22 7.04
C ILE A 48 -12.88 -9.14 7.21
N ILE A 49 -12.45 -9.78 6.11
CA ILE A 49 -11.27 -10.63 6.08
C ILE A 49 -10.06 -9.74 5.83
N LEU A 50 -9.00 -9.89 6.63
CA LEU A 50 -7.82 -9.03 6.54
C LEU A 50 -6.57 -9.73 7.14
N PRO A 51 -5.36 -9.36 6.69
CA PRO A 51 -4.15 -9.92 7.26
C PRO A 51 -3.89 -9.33 8.66
N ARG A 52 -3.17 -10.08 9.49
CA ARG A 52 -2.88 -9.67 10.86
C ARG A 52 -1.85 -8.52 10.93
N ASN A 53 -1.02 -8.35 9.92
CA ASN A 53 0.01 -7.30 9.81
C ASN A 53 -0.49 -6.01 9.17
N VAL A 54 -1.76 -5.65 9.36
CA VAL A 54 -2.34 -4.40 8.87
C VAL A 54 -1.80 -3.17 9.60
N HIS A 55 -1.83 -2.04 8.91
CA HIS A 55 -1.51 -0.77 9.54
C HIS A 55 -2.56 -0.38 10.60
N ARG A 56 -2.13 0.36 11.64
CA ARG A 56 -2.99 0.85 12.74
C ARG A 56 -4.26 1.59 12.29
N SER A 57 -4.26 2.20 11.09
CA SER A 57 -5.43 2.87 10.52
C SER A 57 -6.60 1.91 10.27
N VAL A 58 -6.30 0.67 9.89
CA VAL A 58 -7.31 -0.39 9.71
C VAL A 58 -7.95 -0.72 11.06
N MET A 59 -7.13 -0.93 12.11
CA MET A 59 -7.64 -1.17 13.46
C MET A 59 -8.49 -0.02 13.96
N GLY A 60 -8.07 1.23 13.71
CA GLY A 60 -8.86 2.42 14.00
C GLY A 60 -10.21 2.43 13.28
N ALA A 61 -10.25 2.03 12.03
CA ALA A 61 -11.50 1.93 11.26
C ALA A 61 -12.46 0.89 11.86
N LEU A 62 -11.94 -0.30 12.23
CA LEU A 62 -12.75 -1.36 12.85
C LEU A 62 -13.38 -0.90 14.18
N VAL A 63 -12.61 -0.17 15.00
CA VAL A 63 -13.13 0.43 16.23
C VAL A 63 -14.25 1.43 15.94
N LEU A 64 -14.06 2.28 14.91
CA LEU A 64 -15.06 3.30 14.54
C LEU A 64 -16.35 2.70 14.00
N CYS A 65 -16.29 1.67 13.16
CA CYS A 65 -17.49 1.08 12.56
C CYS A 65 -18.07 -0.09 13.36
N GLY A 66 -17.30 -0.70 14.25
CA GLY A 66 -17.74 -1.89 15.00
C GLY A 66 -17.83 -3.15 14.15
N ALA A 67 -17.06 -3.22 13.05
CA ALA A 67 -16.94 -4.41 12.23
C ALA A 67 -16.10 -5.50 12.94
N ILE A 68 -16.33 -6.75 12.56
CA ILE A 68 -15.68 -7.93 13.13
C ILE A 68 -14.53 -8.36 12.20
N PRO A 69 -13.27 -8.30 12.66
CA PRO A 69 -12.15 -8.77 11.85
C PRO A 69 -12.10 -10.30 11.81
N VAL A 70 -11.93 -10.84 10.62
CA VAL A 70 -11.55 -12.23 10.35
C VAL A 70 -10.10 -12.22 9.91
N TYR A 71 -9.21 -12.64 10.80
CA TYR A 71 -7.78 -12.57 10.52
C TYR A 71 -7.30 -13.74 9.67
N VAL A 72 -6.51 -13.44 8.65
CA VAL A 72 -5.64 -14.36 7.94
C VAL A 72 -4.22 -14.08 8.40
N ASP A 73 -3.58 -15.05 9.03
CA ASP A 73 -2.19 -14.89 9.44
C ASP A 73 -1.31 -14.88 8.17
N PRO A 74 -0.46 -13.86 7.98
CA PRO A 74 0.51 -13.87 6.90
C PRO A 74 1.58 -14.93 7.17
N ASP A 75 2.15 -15.49 6.12
CA ASP A 75 3.38 -16.26 6.26
C ASP A 75 4.50 -15.38 6.84
N CYS A 76 5.50 -16.02 7.42
CA CYS A 76 6.70 -15.37 7.95
C CYS A 76 7.95 -16.00 7.36
N ASP A 77 8.94 -15.20 7.13
CA ASP A 77 10.31 -15.65 6.89
C ASP A 77 11.06 -15.52 8.22
N ASP A 78 11.32 -16.66 8.86
CA ASP A 78 11.94 -16.71 10.19
C ASP A 78 13.42 -16.28 10.14
N ASP A 79 14.12 -16.51 9.02
CA ASP A 79 15.53 -16.13 8.86
C ASP A 79 15.67 -14.61 8.69
N LEU A 80 14.74 -13.98 8.02
CA LEU A 80 14.70 -12.52 7.85
C LEU A 80 13.93 -11.81 8.98
N GLY A 81 13.09 -12.54 9.72
CA GLY A 81 12.24 -11.99 10.77
C GLY A 81 11.16 -11.04 10.24
N ILE A 82 10.63 -11.26 9.04
CA ILE A 82 9.62 -10.42 8.41
C ILE A 82 8.33 -11.20 8.11
N SER A 83 7.20 -10.48 8.17
CA SER A 83 5.93 -11.00 7.65
C SER A 83 5.92 -10.92 6.13
N LEU A 84 5.48 -12.00 5.50
CA LEU A 84 5.26 -12.07 4.06
C LEU A 84 3.85 -11.57 3.68
N GLY A 85 3.39 -11.90 2.47
CA GLY A 85 2.04 -11.59 2.01
C GLY A 85 0.99 -12.58 2.50
N MET A 86 -0.23 -12.41 2.03
CA MET A 86 -1.34 -13.31 2.33
C MET A 86 -1.23 -14.58 1.47
N ASP A 87 -1.24 -15.73 2.13
CA ASP A 87 -1.34 -17.03 1.47
C ASP A 87 -2.71 -17.17 0.79
N ARG A 88 -2.74 -17.60 -0.49
CA ARG A 88 -3.98 -17.72 -1.27
C ARG A 88 -4.92 -18.77 -0.71
N ASP A 89 -4.38 -19.90 -0.25
CA ASP A 89 -5.20 -20.99 0.26
C ASP A 89 -5.81 -20.61 1.61
N ALA A 90 -5.06 -19.88 2.44
CA ALA A 90 -5.57 -19.33 3.70
C ALA A 90 -6.68 -18.30 3.46
N VAL A 91 -6.54 -17.44 2.45
CA VAL A 91 -7.61 -16.49 2.05
C VAL A 91 -8.84 -17.25 1.56
N ALA A 92 -8.67 -18.25 0.70
CA ALA A 92 -9.78 -19.08 0.20
C ALA A 92 -10.51 -19.79 1.33
N ALA A 93 -9.77 -20.36 2.31
CA ALA A 93 -10.33 -20.99 3.49
C ALA A 93 -11.11 -19.99 4.36
N ALA A 94 -10.59 -18.78 4.57
CA ALA A 94 -11.27 -17.72 5.31
C ALA A 94 -12.59 -17.28 4.62
N ILE A 95 -12.57 -17.10 3.30
CA ILE A 95 -13.76 -16.77 2.49
C ILE A 95 -14.82 -17.89 2.64
N ALA A 96 -14.41 -19.14 2.54
CA ALA A 96 -15.33 -20.29 2.66
C ALA A 96 -15.94 -20.42 4.07
N ALA A 97 -15.16 -20.12 5.11
CA ALA A 97 -15.59 -20.16 6.50
C ALA A 97 -16.48 -18.96 6.89
N HIS A 98 -16.33 -17.83 6.20
CA HIS A 98 -17.02 -16.58 6.49
C HIS A 98 -17.76 -16.01 5.26
N PRO A 99 -18.74 -16.74 4.70
CA PRO A 99 -19.42 -16.36 3.46
C PRO A 99 -20.28 -15.08 3.60
N ALA A 100 -20.52 -14.61 4.83
CA ALA A 100 -21.22 -13.36 5.10
C ALA A 100 -20.30 -12.12 5.15
N ALA A 101 -18.98 -12.31 5.10
CA ALA A 101 -18.03 -11.20 5.08
C ALA A 101 -18.28 -10.28 3.89
N LYS A 102 -18.07 -8.98 4.09
CA LYS A 102 -18.35 -7.97 3.06
C LYS A 102 -17.17 -7.68 2.16
N ALA A 103 -15.96 -7.88 2.67
CA ALA A 103 -14.75 -7.58 1.94
C ALA A 103 -13.55 -8.40 2.40
N VAL A 104 -12.57 -8.50 1.49
CA VAL A 104 -11.20 -8.91 1.78
C VAL A 104 -10.30 -7.68 1.64
N LEU A 105 -9.51 -7.37 2.67
CA LEU A 105 -8.53 -6.30 2.65
C LEU A 105 -7.13 -6.90 2.47
N VAL A 106 -6.35 -6.34 1.56
CA VAL A 106 -4.98 -6.75 1.26
C VAL A 106 -4.04 -5.57 1.54
N ASN A 107 -2.92 -5.82 2.22
CA ASN A 107 -1.83 -4.85 2.34
C ASN A 107 -0.80 -5.14 1.23
N ASN A 108 -0.70 -4.26 0.21
CA ASN A 108 0.08 -4.55 -0.99
C ASN A 108 0.64 -3.29 -1.67
N PRO A 109 1.99 -3.12 -1.75
CA PRO A 109 3.01 -3.97 -1.13
C PRO A 109 3.07 -3.81 0.39
N THR A 110 3.69 -4.77 1.07
CA THR A 110 4.10 -4.59 2.47
C THR A 110 5.23 -3.56 2.56
N TYR A 111 5.61 -3.21 3.78
CA TYR A 111 6.70 -2.24 4.03
C TYR A 111 8.04 -2.72 3.44
N TYR A 112 8.29 -4.02 3.46
CA TYR A 112 9.49 -4.67 2.91
C TYR A 112 9.43 -4.97 1.40
N GLY A 113 8.37 -4.57 0.72
CA GLY A 113 8.22 -4.77 -0.73
C GLY A 113 7.55 -6.09 -1.13
N ILE A 114 7.08 -6.87 -0.18
CA ILE A 114 6.37 -8.13 -0.47
C ILE A 114 5.00 -7.84 -1.08
N CYS A 115 4.68 -8.50 -2.18
CA CYS A 115 3.38 -8.42 -2.85
C CYS A 115 2.64 -9.75 -2.81
N SER A 116 1.41 -9.73 -2.31
CA SER A 116 0.46 -10.84 -2.39
C SER A 116 -0.09 -11.01 -3.81
N ASP A 117 -0.71 -12.16 -4.11
CA ASP A 117 -1.45 -12.33 -5.37
C ASP A 117 -2.80 -11.58 -5.32
N ILE A 118 -2.72 -10.25 -5.38
CA ILE A 118 -3.91 -9.40 -5.28
C ILE A 118 -4.93 -9.69 -6.39
N ARG A 119 -4.49 -10.15 -7.58
CA ARG A 119 -5.38 -10.53 -8.67
C ARG A 119 -6.21 -11.75 -8.32
N ALA A 120 -5.57 -12.79 -7.82
CA ALA A 120 -6.27 -14.00 -7.40
C ALA A 120 -7.19 -13.72 -6.21
N ILE A 121 -6.71 -12.92 -5.23
CA ILE A 121 -7.51 -12.54 -4.06
C ILE A 121 -8.74 -11.72 -4.48
N ALA A 122 -8.59 -10.73 -5.37
CA ALA A 122 -9.72 -9.95 -5.88
C ALA A 122 -10.75 -10.86 -6.58
N LYS A 123 -10.27 -11.78 -7.43
CA LYS A 123 -11.16 -12.75 -8.08
C LYS A 123 -11.90 -13.64 -7.09
N MET A 124 -11.21 -14.19 -6.08
CA MET A 124 -11.85 -15.03 -5.05
C MET A 124 -12.89 -14.25 -4.25
N ALA A 125 -12.58 -13.00 -3.89
CA ALA A 125 -13.53 -12.12 -3.20
C ALA A 125 -14.78 -11.87 -4.05
N HIS A 126 -14.63 -11.54 -5.33
CA HIS A 126 -15.74 -11.30 -6.25
C HIS A 126 -16.59 -12.55 -6.50
N ASP A 127 -15.95 -13.71 -6.68
CA ASP A 127 -16.66 -14.99 -6.85
C ASP A 127 -17.54 -15.33 -5.61
N ALA A 128 -17.15 -14.82 -4.43
CA ALA A 128 -17.92 -14.95 -3.19
C ALA A 128 -18.87 -13.76 -2.90
N GLY A 129 -18.98 -12.79 -3.81
CA GLY A 129 -19.82 -11.60 -3.63
C GLY A 129 -19.26 -10.56 -2.66
N MET A 130 -17.98 -10.64 -2.34
CA MET A 130 -17.24 -9.72 -1.47
C MET A 130 -16.50 -8.66 -2.31
N LEU A 131 -16.18 -7.51 -1.69
CA LEU A 131 -15.30 -6.52 -2.28
C LEU A 131 -13.83 -6.80 -1.93
N CYS A 132 -12.91 -6.41 -2.83
CA CYS A 132 -11.47 -6.43 -2.59
C CYS A 132 -10.99 -5.01 -2.31
N LEU A 133 -10.41 -4.79 -1.12
CA LEU A 133 -9.87 -3.52 -0.67
C LEU A 133 -8.35 -3.62 -0.58
N ALA A 134 -7.62 -2.58 -0.99
CA ALA A 134 -6.16 -2.56 -0.91
C ALA A 134 -5.66 -1.39 -0.07
N ASP A 135 -4.89 -1.69 0.97
CA ASP A 135 -3.99 -0.69 1.55
C ASP A 135 -2.71 -0.69 0.72
N GLU A 136 -2.63 0.27 -0.18
CA GLU A 136 -1.54 0.46 -1.13
C GLU A 136 -0.72 1.71 -0.79
N ALA A 137 -0.62 1.99 0.52
CA ALA A 137 0.09 3.17 1.02
C ALA A 137 1.55 3.23 0.56
N HIS A 138 2.18 2.10 0.30
CA HIS A 138 3.54 2.00 -0.22
C HIS A 138 3.63 1.72 -1.72
N GLY A 139 2.51 1.76 -2.45
CA GLY A 139 2.38 1.33 -3.83
C GLY A 139 2.03 2.41 -4.86
N THR A 140 2.11 3.71 -4.54
CA THR A 140 1.75 4.78 -5.49
C THR A 140 2.52 4.68 -6.81
N HIS A 141 3.80 4.32 -6.78
CA HIS A 141 4.67 4.19 -7.95
C HIS A 141 4.33 2.99 -8.84
N LEU A 142 3.63 1.98 -8.33
CA LEU A 142 3.21 0.80 -9.09
C LEU A 142 2.30 1.15 -10.27
N TYR A 143 1.62 2.30 -10.21
CA TYR A 143 0.75 2.79 -11.27
C TYR A 143 1.50 3.42 -12.44
N PHE A 144 2.76 3.80 -12.25
CA PHE A 144 3.50 4.64 -13.19
C PHE A 144 4.83 4.05 -13.66
N GLY A 145 5.37 3.03 -12.96
CA GLY A 145 6.61 2.36 -13.32
C GLY A 145 6.39 1.18 -14.26
N GLU A 146 7.42 0.81 -15.01
CA GLU A 146 7.48 -0.45 -15.75
C GLU A 146 8.22 -1.51 -14.96
N ASN A 147 7.87 -2.78 -15.17
CA ASN A 147 8.50 -3.93 -14.48
C ASN A 147 8.38 -3.88 -12.94
N LEU A 148 7.36 -3.21 -12.45
CA LEU A 148 6.96 -3.17 -11.05
C LEU A 148 5.76 -4.11 -10.83
N PRO A 149 5.48 -4.51 -9.59
CA PRO A 149 4.31 -5.31 -9.25
C PRO A 149 3.01 -4.69 -9.74
N VAL A 150 2.00 -5.52 -9.93
CA VAL A 150 0.68 -5.05 -10.37
C VAL A 150 0.04 -4.17 -9.29
N SER A 151 -0.48 -3.00 -9.71
CA SER A 151 -1.23 -2.11 -8.83
C SER A 151 -2.64 -2.65 -8.54
N ALA A 152 -3.24 -2.23 -7.43
CA ALA A 152 -4.55 -2.69 -6.99
C ALA A 152 -5.65 -2.46 -8.04
N MET A 153 -5.72 -1.27 -8.65
CA MET A 153 -6.73 -1.00 -9.69
C MET A 153 -6.50 -1.86 -10.95
N ALA A 154 -5.25 -2.10 -11.35
CA ALA A 154 -4.93 -2.99 -12.46
C ALA A 154 -5.19 -4.47 -12.15
N ALA A 155 -5.25 -4.83 -10.88
CA ALA A 155 -5.62 -6.15 -10.38
C ALA A 155 -7.13 -6.33 -10.16
N ASP A 156 -7.95 -5.36 -10.56
CA ASP A 156 -9.42 -5.34 -10.40
C ASP A 156 -9.89 -5.24 -8.93
N ALA A 157 -9.06 -4.69 -8.03
CA ALA A 157 -9.51 -4.34 -6.69
C ALA A 157 -10.60 -3.26 -6.74
N ASP A 158 -11.52 -3.28 -5.77
CA ASP A 158 -12.67 -2.38 -5.75
C ASP A 158 -12.35 -1.02 -5.15
N MET A 159 -11.41 -0.98 -4.20
CA MET A 159 -10.89 0.26 -3.64
C MET A 159 -9.41 0.13 -3.31
N ALA A 160 -8.68 1.25 -3.43
CA ALA A 160 -7.28 1.33 -3.01
C ALA A 160 -6.97 2.66 -2.35
N ALA A 161 -6.23 2.63 -1.24
CA ALA A 161 -5.75 3.81 -0.55
C ALA A 161 -4.25 3.99 -0.81
N VAL A 162 -3.84 5.06 -1.51
CA VAL A 162 -2.46 5.32 -1.90
C VAL A 162 -1.88 6.56 -1.21
N SER A 163 -0.64 6.46 -0.71
CA SER A 163 0.06 7.58 -0.08
C SER A 163 0.88 8.36 -1.12
N MET A 164 0.31 9.44 -1.61
CA MET A 164 1.03 10.30 -2.57
C MET A 164 2.27 10.95 -1.96
N HIS A 165 2.29 11.18 -0.65
CA HIS A 165 3.42 11.78 0.05
C HIS A 165 4.60 10.82 0.32
N LYS A 166 4.44 9.50 0.15
CA LYS A 166 5.54 8.53 0.29
C LYS A 166 6.32 8.39 -1.01
N SER A 167 5.74 7.77 -2.03
CA SER A 167 6.41 7.53 -3.31
C SER A 167 5.85 8.35 -4.48
N GLY A 168 4.90 9.25 -4.23
CA GLY A 168 4.30 10.09 -5.27
C GLY A 168 4.87 11.50 -5.36
N GLY A 169 5.63 11.97 -4.36
CA GLY A 169 6.28 13.28 -4.36
C GLY A 169 5.38 14.46 -3.97
N SER A 170 4.26 14.23 -3.32
CA SER A 170 3.41 15.29 -2.78
C SER A 170 3.76 15.65 -1.33
N LEU A 171 3.18 16.72 -0.82
CA LEU A 171 3.38 17.14 0.57
C LEU A 171 2.80 16.13 1.56
N THR A 172 3.39 16.04 2.74
CA THR A 172 2.95 15.18 3.85
C THR A 172 1.45 15.32 4.12
N GLN A 173 0.78 14.27 4.52
CA GLN A 173 -0.68 14.12 4.72
C GLN A 173 -1.51 14.05 3.42
N SER A 174 -0.94 14.22 2.26
CA SER A 174 -1.67 14.08 1.00
C SER A 174 -1.73 12.62 0.55
N SER A 175 -2.92 12.14 0.24
CA SER A 175 -3.19 10.80 -0.27
C SER A 175 -4.36 10.79 -1.24
N ILE A 176 -4.61 9.67 -1.89
CA ILE A 176 -5.75 9.49 -2.78
C ILE A 176 -6.47 8.19 -2.37
N LEU A 177 -7.80 8.26 -2.32
CA LEU A 177 -8.64 7.07 -2.27
C LEU A 177 -9.17 6.81 -3.68
N LEU A 178 -8.91 5.62 -4.21
CA LEU A 178 -9.34 5.17 -5.52
C LEU A 178 -10.51 4.20 -5.39
N THR A 179 -11.44 4.24 -6.34
CA THR A 179 -12.54 3.27 -6.40
C THR A 179 -12.71 2.71 -7.80
N GLY A 180 -13.06 1.42 -7.86
CA GLY A 180 -13.52 0.72 -9.05
C GLY A 180 -15.01 0.98 -9.32
N LYS A 181 -15.52 0.30 -10.35
CA LYS A 181 -16.92 0.47 -10.82
C LYS A 181 -17.97 -0.21 -9.93
N ARG A 182 -17.57 -1.15 -9.06
CA ARG A 182 -18.49 -1.90 -8.17
C ARG A 182 -18.87 -1.12 -6.92
N VAL A 183 -18.19 0.01 -6.67
CA VAL A 183 -18.39 0.84 -5.47
C VAL A 183 -19.19 2.08 -5.83
N GLU A 184 -20.19 2.40 -5.00
CA GLU A 184 -21.02 3.60 -5.19
C GLU A 184 -20.25 4.83 -4.68
N ALA A 185 -19.75 5.63 -5.62
CA ALA A 185 -18.88 6.78 -5.35
C ALA A 185 -19.55 7.89 -4.52
N GLY A 186 -20.87 8.07 -4.65
CA GLY A 186 -21.61 9.04 -3.87
C GLY A 186 -21.64 8.68 -2.39
N TYR A 187 -21.79 7.39 -2.06
CA TYR A 187 -21.74 6.93 -0.68
C TYR A 187 -20.31 7.08 -0.09
N VAL A 188 -19.29 6.72 -0.84
CA VAL A 188 -17.88 6.97 -0.43
C VAL A 188 -17.66 8.45 -0.14
N ARG A 189 -18.16 9.35 -0.99
CA ARG A 189 -18.09 10.80 -0.77
C ARG A 189 -18.79 11.23 0.52
N GLN A 190 -19.93 10.62 0.87
CA GLN A 190 -20.61 10.91 2.14
C GLN A 190 -19.73 10.52 3.34
N ILE A 191 -19.15 9.33 3.32
CA ILE A 191 -18.24 8.88 4.37
C ILE A 191 -17.01 9.79 4.48
N ILE A 192 -16.41 10.18 3.36
CA ILE A 192 -15.27 11.13 3.34
C ILE A 192 -15.69 12.47 3.99
N ASN A 193 -16.88 12.96 3.71
CA ASN A 193 -17.37 14.21 4.30
C ASN A 193 -17.60 14.12 5.82
N LEU A 194 -17.79 12.92 6.36
CA LEU A 194 -17.89 12.68 7.80
C LEU A 194 -16.52 12.53 8.48
N THR A 195 -15.54 12.02 7.75
CA THR A 195 -14.23 11.65 8.31
C THR A 195 -13.14 12.69 8.08
N GLN A 196 -13.31 13.58 7.11
CA GLN A 196 -12.35 14.64 6.79
C GLN A 196 -12.80 16.03 7.24
N THR A 197 -11.82 16.91 7.39
CA THR A 197 -12.04 18.33 7.65
C THR A 197 -12.86 18.99 6.54
N THR A 198 -13.76 19.92 6.91
CA THR A 198 -14.48 20.75 5.97
C THR A 198 -13.64 21.89 5.39
N SER A 199 -12.44 22.15 5.97
CA SER A 199 -11.51 23.21 5.61
C SER A 199 -10.23 22.62 5.02
N ALA A 200 -10.35 21.90 3.90
CA ALA A 200 -9.22 21.24 3.27
C ALA A 200 -8.13 22.26 2.85
N SER A 201 -6.87 21.91 3.12
CA SER A 201 -5.71 22.73 2.71
C SER A 201 -5.56 22.73 1.18
N TYR A 202 -5.67 23.89 0.56
CA TYR A 202 -5.42 24.03 -0.88
C TYR A 202 -3.97 23.77 -1.26
N LEU A 203 -3.01 23.96 -0.34
CA LEU A 203 -1.60 23.59 -0.58
C LEU A 203 -1.47 22.08 -0.77
N LEU A 204 -2.12 21.28 0.08
CA LEU A 204 -2.12 19.82 -0.04
C LEU A 204 -2.85 19.36 -1.31
N LEU A 205 -4.02 19.94 -1.60
CA LEU A 205 -4.75 19.61 -2.83
C LEU A 205 -3.96 19.95 -4.09
N SER A 206 -3.32 21.10 -4.12
CA SER A 206 -2.46 21.51 -5.25
C SER A 206 -1.25 20.61 -5.38
N SER A 207 -0.61 20.23 -4.27
CA SER A 207 0.53 19.32 -4.31
C SER A 207 0.14 17.94 -4.85
N LEU A 208 -1.05 17.43 -4.50
CA LEU A 208 -1.59 16.18 -5.05
C LEU A 208 -1.74 16.24 -6.57
N ASP A 209 -2.34 17.29 -7.11
CA ASP A 209 -2.55 17.41 -8.54
C ASP A 209 -1.23 17.63 -9.31
N ILE A 210 -0.30 18.42 -8.77
CA ILE A 210 1.04 18.58 -9.34
C ILE A 210 1.79 17.25 -9.37
N SER A 211 1.76 16.49 -8.28
CA SER A 211 2.40 15.19 -8.18
C SER A 211 1.78 14.19 -9.14
N ARG A 212 0.44 14.08 -9.18
CA ARG A 212 -0.29 13.27 -10.14
C ARG A 212 0.13 13.59 -11.58
N ARG A 213 0.19 14.88 -11.93
CA ARG A 213 0.63 15.33 -13.27
C ARG A 213 2.06 14.91 -13.57
N ASN A 214 2.98 15.10 -12.62
CA ASN A 214 4.39 14.72 -12.80
C ASN A 214 4.53 13.21 -12.99
N LEU A 215 3.82 12.40 -12.21
CA LEU A 215 3.80 10.96 -12.33
C LEU A 215 3.24 10.50 -13.68
N ALA A 216 2.11 11.06 -14.12
CA ALA A 216 1.50 10.72 -15.40
C ALA A 216 2.41 11.06 -16.60
N LEU A 217 3.20 12.14 -16.53
CA LEU A 217 4.06 12.59 -17.64
C LEU A 217 5.48 12.00 -17.59
N ARG A 218 6.01 11.71 -16.41
CA ARG A 218 7.44 11.37 -16.21
C ARG A 218 7.66 10.14 -15.33
N GLY A 219 6.62 9.56 -14.74
CA GLY A 219 6.75 8.48 -13.77
C GLY A 219 7.47 7.27 -14.34
N LYS A 220 7.17 6.88 -15.58
CA LYS A 220 7.82 5.76 -16.26
C LYS A 220 9.35 5.91 -16.31
N GLU A 221 9.84 7.07 -16.73
CA GLU A 221 11.29 7.34 -16.81
C GLU A 221 11.93 7.47 -15.43
N ALA A 222 11.24 8.15 -14.50
CA ALA A 222 11.73 8.35 -13.14
C ALA A 222 11.87 7.00 -12.41
N PHE A 223 10.84 6.16 -12.42
CA PHE A 223 10.88 4.87 -11.73
C PHE A 223 11.77 3.85 -12.41
N LYS A 224 12.00 3.94 -13.72
CA LYS A 224 13.04 3.14 -14.37
C LYS A 224 14.41 3.39 -13.73
N LYS A 225 14.77 4.67 -13.52
CA LYS A 225 16.04 5.03 -12.86
C LYS A 225 16.09 4.55 -11.41
N VAL A 226 14.97 4.67 -10.67
CA VAL A 226 14.89 4.19 -9.28
C VAL A 226 15.11 2.69 -9.22
N VAL A 227 14.49 1.91 -10.11
CA VAL A 227 14.67 0.46 -10.18
C VAL A 227 16.13 0.11 -10.48
N GLU A 228 16.75 0.76 -11.49
CA GLU A 228 18.14 0.55 -11.85
C GLU A 228 19.09 0.85 -10.68
N MET A 229 18.85 1.94 -9.94
CA MET A 229 19.64 2.32 -8.76
C MET A 229 19.46 1.33 -7.60
N ALA A 230 18.21 0.91 -7.34
CA ALA A 230 17.92 -0.04 -6.27
C ALA A 230 18.54 -1.43 -6.54
N GLU A 231 18.47 -1.92 -7.78
CA GLU A 231 19.08 -3.20 -8.15
C GLU A 231 20.62 -3.12 -8.13
N TYR A 232 21.21 -2.00 -8.57
CA TYR A 232 22.64 -1.77 -8.45
C TYR A 232 23.10 -1.79 -6.98
N ALA A 233 22.40 -1.01 -6.12
CA ALA A 233 22.75 -0.97 -4.69
C ALA A 233 22.59 -2.34 -4.01
N ARG A 234 21.53 -3.09 -4.37
CA ARG A 234 21.32 -4.46 -3.88
C ARG A 234 22.47 -5.38 -4.24
N GLY A 235 22.95 -5.31 -5.48
CA GLY A 235 24.10 -6.08 -5.94
C GLY A 235 25.38 -5.74 -5.15
N GLU A 236 25.71 -4.45 -5.07
CA GLU A 236 26.91 -3.98 -4.34
C GLU A 236 26.88 -4.38 -2.86
N ILE A 237 25.71 -4.30 -2.20
CA ILE A 237 25.56 -4.71 -0.80
C ILE A 237 25.78 -6.22 -0.65
N ASN A 238 25.20 -7.03 -1.52
CA ASN A 238 25.35 -8.48 -1.48
C ASN A 238 26.79 -8.93 -1.74
N ASP A 239 27.55 -8.19 -2.53
CA ASP A 239 28.97 -8.47 -2.81
C ASP A 239 29.88 -8.23 -1.59
N ILE A 240 29.42 -7.51 -0.56
CA ILE A 240 30.15 -7.33 0.72
C ILE A 240 30.21 -8.66 1.51
N GLY A 241 29.21 -9.52 1.38
CA GLY A 241 29.23 -10.91 1.87
C GLY A 241 28.42 -11.18 3.15
N ASP A 242 28.55 -10.37 4.21
CA ASP A 242 27.82 -10.58 5.46
C ASP A 242 26.50 -9.80 5.55
N TRP A 243 26.17 -9.10 4.48
CA TRP A 243 24.93 -8.35 4.31
C TRP A 243 24.05 -9.04 3.28
N TYR A 244 22.74 -9.08 3.53
CA TYR A 244 21.80 -9.69 2.60
C TYR A 244 20.68 -8.71 2.23
N ALA A 245 20.86 -8.06 1.10
CA ALA A 245 19.83 -7.25 0.47
C ALA A 245 18.91 -8.17 -0.35
N TYR A 246 17.75 -8.52 0.21
CA TYR A 246 16.84 -9.46 -0.43
C TYR A 246 15.96 -8.78 -1.50
N GLY A 247 15.40 -9.60 -2.37
CA GLY A 247 14.65 -9.15 -3.53
C GLY A 247 13.72 -10.21 -4.11
N ARG A 248 13.71 -10.32 -5.44
CA ARG A 248 12.81 -11.21 -6.18
C ARG A 248 13.01 -12.69 -5.92
N GLU A 249 14.15 -13.10 -5.37
CA GLU A 249 14.41 -14.48 -4.95
C GLU A 249 13.47 -14.97 -3.85
N LEU A 250 12.80 -14.05 -3.13
CA LEU A 250 11.77 -14.39 -2.15
C LEU A 250 10.44 -14.81 -2.80
N ILE A 251 10.26 -14.63 -4.11
CA ILE A 251 9.03 -14.99 -4.81
C ILE A 251 8.83 -16.50 -4.74
N ASN A 252 7.77 -16.94 -4.07
CA ASN A 252 7.42 -18.35 -3.88
C ASN A 252 6.13 -18.76 -4.63
N GLY A 253 5.46 -17.80 -5.29
CA GLY A 253 4.25 -18.02 -6.05
C GLY A 253 2.97 -18.18 -5.23
N ASN A 254 3.03 -18.04 -3.91
CA ASN A 254 1.87 -18.12 -3.01
C ASN A 254 1.75 -16.89 -2.10
N SER A 255 2.47 -16.84 -0.98
CA SER A 255 2.48 -15.69 -0.07
C SER A 255 3.36 -14.54 -0.56
N VAL A 256 4.31 -14.81 -1.45
CA VAL A 256 5.08 -13.81 -2.17
C VAL A 256 4.87 -14.04 -3.67
N CYS A 257 3.95 -13.30 -4.25
CA CYS A 257 3.63 -13.40 -5.68
C CYS A 257 4.53 -12.50 -6.55
N ASP A 258 4.90 -11.35 -6.01
CA ASP A 258 5.82 -10.42 -6.63
C ASP A 258 6.59 -9.63 -5.55
N PHE A 259 7.58 -8.85 -5.98
CA PHE A 259 8.43 -8.06 -5.08
C PHE A 259 8.67 -6.66 -5.65
N ASP A 260 8.42 -5.65 -4.82
CA ASP A 260 8.73 -4.25 -5.15
C ASP A 260 10.22 -3.96 -4.96
N VAL A 261 10.96 -4.03 -6.04
CA VAL A 261 12.42 -3.86 -6.05
C VAL A 261 12.89 -2.47 -5.63
N THR A 262 12.00 -1.47 -5.60
CA THR A 262 12.34 -0.13 -5.11
C THR A 262 12.53 -0.11 -3.59
N LYS A 263 12.08 -1.13 -2.88
CA LYS A 263 12.32 -1.32 -1.45
C LYS A 263 13.67 -2.01 -1.26
N LEU A 264 14.69 -1.24 -0.86
CA LEU A 264 16.01 -1.75 -0.55
C LEU A 264 16.05 -2.19 0.92
N ALA A 265 15.62 -3.41 1.17
CA ALA A 265 15.64 -4.04 2.48
C ALA A 265 16.86 -4.91 2.62
N VAL A 266 17.59 -4.77 3.73
CA VAL A 266 18.85 -5.45 3.99
C VAL A 266 18.83 -6.11 5.36
N ASN A 267 19.03 -7.42 5.39
CA ASN A 267 19.24 -8.16 6.64
C ASN A 267 20.67 -7.96 7.13
N THR A 268 20.81 -7.63 8.42
CA THR A 268 22.07 -7.22 9.05
C THR A 268 22.60 -8.23 10.05
N LEU A 269 21.84 -9.29 10.34
CA LEU A 269 22.15 -10.23 11.43
C LEU A 269 23.45 -11.02 11.21
N LYS A 270 23.78 -11.37 9.95
CA LYS A 270 25.06 -12.03 9.64
C LYS A 270 26.27 -11.15 9.93
N ALA A 271 26.14 -9.85 9.76
CA ALA A 271 27.18 -8.89 10.12
C ALA A 271 27.32 -8.69 11.65
N GLY A 272 26.46 -9.34 12.44
CA GLY A 272 26.47 -9.27 13.89
C GLY A 272 25.91 -7.97 14.47
N LEU A 273 25.13 -7.22 13.68
CA LEU A 273 24.55 -5.94 14.05
C LEU A 273 23.02 -6.00 13.99
N ALA A 274 22.36 -5.37 14.93
CA ALA A 274 20.92 -5.15 14.82
C ALA A 274 20.63 -4.04 13.78
N GLY A 275 19.51 -4.15 13.06
CA GLY A 275 19.14 -3.15 12.07
C GLY A 275 19.05 -1.73 12.65
N ILE A 276 18.56 -1.59 13.90
CA ILE A 276 18.50 -0.28 14.56
C ILE A 276 19.90 0.30 14.87
N GLU A 277 20.91 -0.54 15.11
CA GLU A 277 22.30 -0.10 15.28
C GLU A 277 22.86 0.41 13.96
N VAL A 278 22.63 -0.34 12.87
CA VAL A 278 23.04 0.08 11.51
C VAL A 278 22.33 1.39 11.11
N TYR A 279 21.04 1.52 11.38
CA TYR A 279 20.30 2.78 11.16
C TYR A 279 20.98 3.96 11.87
N SER A 280 21.34 3.79 13.14
CA SER A 280 21.98 4.84 13.93
C SER A 280 23.39 5.17 13.40
N LEU A 281 24.20 4.15 13.05
CA LEU A 281 25.53 4.34 12.46
C LEU A 281 25.45 5.11 11.13
N LEU A 282 24.56 4.70 10.22
CA LEU A 282 24.39 5.36 8.93
C LEU A 282 24.04 6.85 9.11
N ARG A 283 23.11 7.15 10.02
CA ARG A 283 22.67 8.53 10.29
C ARG A 283 23.78 9.35 10.97
N ASP A 284 24.40 8.82 12.03
CA ASP A 284 25.22 9.61 12.95
C ASP A 284 26.68 9.71 12.46
N GLU A 285 27.21 8.71 11.75
CA GLU A 285 28.61 8.65 11.31
C GLU A 285 28.77 8.92 9.79
N TYR A 286 27.72 8.67 8.98
CA TYR A 286 27.82 8.73 7.52
C TYR A 286 26.85 9.72 6.87
N ASP A 287 26.02 10.43 7.63
CA ASP A 287 24.98 11.35 7.13
C ASP A 287 24.01 10.69 6.14
N ILE A 288 23.76 9.37 6.30
CA ILE A 288 22.84 8.60 5.46
C ILE A 288 21.54 8.36 6.24
N GLN A 289 20.47 9.05 5.84
CA GLN A 289 19.14 8.86 6.41
C GLN A 289 18.39 7.81 5.60
N ILE A 290 18.15 6.66 6.21
CA ILE A 290 17.26 5.60 5.68
C ILE A 290 15.88 5.67 6.33
N GLU A 291 14.93 4.87 5.88
CA GLU A 291 13.55 4.92 6.38
C GLU A 291 13.45 4.42 7.81
N PHE A 292 13.95 3.23 8.09
CA PHE A 292 13.99 2.68 9.46
C PHE A 292 14.99 1.51 9.60
N GLY A 293 15.23 1.10 10.85
CA GLY A 293 15.86 -0.16 11.22
C GLY A 293 15.02 -0.88 12.27
N ASP A 294 14.88 -2.19 12.14
CA ASP A 294 14.30 -3.08 13.15
C ASP A 294 15.38 -3.95 13.82
N LEU A 295 14.99 -5.11 14.36
CA LEU A 295 15.94 -6.01 15.03
C LEU A 295 16.92 -6.67 14.05
N GLY A 296 16.47 -7.03 12.86
CA GLY A 296 17.28 -7.79 11.89
C GLY A 296 17.47 -7.10 10.55
N ASN A 297 16.77 -6.00 10.29
CA ASN A 297 16.74 -5.39 8.96
C ASN A 297 16.85 -3.88 9.02
N ILE A 298 17.36 -3.30 7.94
CA ILE A 298 17.20 -1.89 7.59
C ILE A 298 16.41 -1.77 6.30
N LEU A 299 15.73 -0.65 6.12
CA LEU A 299 14.98 -0.33 4.90
C LEU A 299 15.33 1.07 4.40
N ALA A 300 15.63 1.16 3.11
CA ALA A 300 15.76 2.39 2.35
C ALA A 300 14.90 2.36 1.09
N TYR A 301 14.45 3.54 0.63
CA TYR A 301 13.79 3.72 -0.68
C TYR A 301 13.73 5.18 -1.11
#